data_f7f233e9f5d94b965ce2abd203d60499
#
_entry.id   f7f233e9f5d94b965ce2abd203d60499
#
_cell.length_a   1.000
_cell.length_b   1.000
_cell.length_c   1.000
_cell.angle_alpha   90.00
_cell.angle_beta   90.00
_cell.angle_gamma   90.00
#
_symmetry.space_group_name_H-M   'P 1'
#
loop_
_entity.id
_entity.type
_entity.pdbx_description
1 polymer ?
#
loop_
_entity_poly.entity_id
_entity_poly.type
_entity_poly.pdbx_seq_one_letter_code
_entity_poly.pdbx_strand_id
1 'polypeptide(L)'
;LTNSTQHKMINNKTLEQYINQYLNAANFSDYCPNGLQVEGKAEICNIVSGVSANQALIDQAIDEKADALLVHHGFFWKGEDQVLTGIKKNRIKALLKNDINLYAYHLPLDAHPVVGNNMQLAMRLNIQNPTPIGDTLVWRGEVNASLSEVAQSVMNVTARAPQVFGKKHAQVQTVAWCSGGAQSYLKHAIDIGADCFITGEVSEQIPAIAKENNIAFIAAGHHATERYGAKALAKHLEC
;
A
#
# COMPACT_ATOMS: atom_id res chain seq x y z
N LEU A 1 20.45 -37.90 6.86
CA LEU A 1 19.34 -37.61 5.93
C LEU A 1 19.12 -36.09 5.95
N THR A 2 19.78 -35.38 5.05
CA THR A 2 19.57 -33.94 4.83
C THR A 2 18.31 -33.77 4.03
N ASN A 3 17.22 -33.28 4.65
CA ASN A 3 16.07 -32.76 3.95
C ASN A 3 16.52 -31.49 3.21
N SER A 4 16.86 -31.62 1.93
CA SER A 4 16.98 -30.47 1.05
C SER A 4 15.57 -29.97 0.79
N THR A 5 15.17 -28.91 1.42
CA THR A 5 14.01 -28.11 0.99
C THR A 5 14.31 -27.66 -0.45
N GLN A 6 13.72 -28.33 -1.44
CA GLN A 6 13.78 -27.83 -2.81
C GLN A 6 13.01 -26.51 -2.84
N HIS A 7 13.75 -25.40 -2.85
CA HIS A 7 13.16 -24.09 -3.14
C HIS A 7 12.62 -24.14 -4.57
N LYS A 8 11.32 -23.99 -4.70
CA LYS A 8 10.62 -24.05 -5.99
C LYS A 8 10.94 -22.77 -6.77
N MET A 9 11.64 -22.88 -7.88
CA MET A 9 11.91 -21.75 -8.77
C MET A 9 10.72 -21.47 -9.64
N ILE A 10 10.45 -20.20 -9.94
CA ILE A 10 9.41 -19.76 -10.85
C ILE A 10 10.00 -18.82 -11.89
N ASN A 11 9.55 -18.94 -13.15
CA ASN A 11 9.95 -18.00 -14.19
C ASN A 11 9.38 -16.61 -13.93
N ASN A 12 10.17 -15.55 -14.19
CA ASN A 12 9.81 -14.17 -13.90
C ASN A 12 8.53 -13.70 -14.60
N LYS A 13 8.30 -14.09 -15.87
CA LYS A 13 7.07 -13.77 -16.61
C LYS A 13 5.86 -14.54 -16.09
N THR A 14 6.05 -15.77 -15.67
CA THR A 14 5.00 -16.60 -15.07
C THR A 14 4.58 -15.99 -13.72
N LEU A 15 5.52 -15.52 -12.91
CA LEU A 15 5.25 -14.81 -11.67
C LEU A 15 4.45 -13.52 -11.93
N GLU A 16 4.88 -12.70 -12.90
CA GLU A 16 4.16 -11.50 -13.31
C GLU A 16 2.72 -11.80 -13.70
N GLN A 17 2.51 -12.79 -14.57
CA GLN A 17 1.18 -13.19 -15.03
C GLN A 17 0.29 -13.62 -13.86
N TYR A 18 0.83 -14.40 -12.95
CA TYR A 18 0.10 -14.83 -11.74
C TYR A 18 -0.32 -13.64 -10.88
N ILE A 19 0.61 -12.73 -10.54
CA ILE A 19 0.29 -11.58 -9.70
C ILE A 19 -0.67 -10.62 -10.42
N ASN A 20 -0.49 -10.37 -11.71
CA ASN A 20 -1.40 -9.55 -12.52
C ASN A 20 -2.82 -10.08 -12.48
N GLN A 21 -3.00 -11.40 -12.62
CA GLN A 21 -4.30 -12.05 -12.54
C GLN A 21 -4.86 -11.99 -11.11
N TYR A 22 -4.06 -12.31 -10.10
CA TYR A 22 -4.47 -12.34 -8.71
C TYR A 22 -4.95 -10.96 -8.22
N LEU A 23 -4.24 -9.90 -8.59
CA LEU A 23 -4.57 -8.51 -8.23
C LEU A 23 -5.57 -7.85 -9.20
N ASN A 24 -6.01 -8.52 -10.28
CA ASN A 24 -6.80 -7.92 -11.35
C ASN A 24 -6.17 -6.62 -11.91
N ALA A 25 -4.85 -6.60 -12.08
CA ALA A 25 -4.10 -5.39 -12.40
C ALA A 25 -4.57 -4.68 -13.68
N ALA A 26 -5.06 -5.43 -14.67
CA ALA A 26 -5.56 -4.89 -15.94
C ALA A 26 -6.83 -4.01 -15.80
N ASN A 27 -7.55 -4.12 -14.68
CA ASN A 27 -8.77 -3.34 -14.44
C ASN A 27 -8.51 -1.94 -13.87
N PHE A 28 -7.23 -1.60 -13.62
CA PHE A 28 -6.85 -0.33 -13.01
C PHE A 28 -6.20 0.61 -14.02
N SER A 29 -6.77 1.82 -14.13
CA SER A 29 -6.07 2.95 -14.74
C SER A 29 -5.19 3.60 -13.68
N ASP A 30 -3.88 3.37 -13.76
CA ASP A 30 -2.95 3.76 -12.70
C ASP A 30 -2.00 4.88 -13.15
N TYR A 31 -1.27 5.44 -12.18
CA TYR A 31 -0.27 6.50 -12.36
C TYR A 31 1.12 5.96 -12.70
N CYS A 32 1.31 4.64 -12.60
CA CYS A 32 2.55 3.95 -12.95
C CYS A 32 2.22 2.57 -13.55
N PRO A 33 3.16 1.94 -14.29
CA PRO A 33 2.99 0.57 -14.74
C PRO A 33 2.91 -0.41 -13.56
N ASN A 34 1.88 -1.26 -13.55
CA ASN A 34 1.80 -2.39 -12.63
C ASN A 34 2.45 -3.63 -13.27
N GLY A 35 3.20 -4.40 -12.50
CA GLY A 35 3.90 -5.60 -12.96
C GLY A 35 5.41 -5.47 -12.93
N LEU A 36 6.10 -6.18 -13.83
CA LEU A 36 7.55 -6.20 -13.95
C LEU A 36 8.06 -4.89 -14.57
N GLN A 37 8.66 -4.04 -13.77
CA GLN A 37 9.17 -2.73 -14.19
C GLN A 37 10.65 -2.75 -14.61
N VAL A 38 11.46 -3.60 -13.99
CA VAL A 38 12.86 -3.82 -14.36
C VAL A 38 13.09 -5.32 -14.41
N GLU A 39 13.53 -5.82 -15.55
CA GLU A 39 13.79 -7.23 -15.75
C GLU A 39 15.21 -7.60 -15.30
N GLY A 40 15.32 -8.67 -14.52
CA GLY A 40 16.54 -9.30 -14.05
C GLY A 40 16.60 -10.77 -14.44
N LYS A 41 16.93 -11.66 -13.50
CA LYS A 41 17.00 -13.11 -13.71
C LYS A 41 15.70 -13.68 -14.24
N ALA A 42 15.82 -14.67 -15.14
CA ALA A 42 14.65 -15.41 -15.66
C ALA A 42 13.98 -16.28 -14.57
N GLU A 43 14.79 -16.88 -13.68
CA GLU A 43 14.31 -17.77 -12.61
C GLU A 43 14.40 -17.07 -11.25
N ILE A 44 13.31 -17.10 -10.50
CA ILE A 44 13.14 -16.45 -9.20
C ILE A 44 12.94 -17.52 -8.12
N CYS A 45 13.73 -17.43 -7.06
CA CYS A 45 13.62 -18.24 -5.86
C CYS A 45 13.48 -17.38 -4.60
N ASN A 46 14.15 -16.22 -4.55
CA ASN A 46 14.18 -15.34 -3.39
C ASN A 46 13.58 -13.99 -3.71
N ILE A 47 12.52 -13.60 -2.98
CA ILE A 47 11.80 -12.34 -3.14
C ILE A 47 11.93 -11.52 -1.86
N VAL A 48 12.46 -10.31 -1.98
CA VAL A 48 12.39 -9.28 -0.92
C VAL A 48 11.20 -8.38 -1.19
N SER A 49 10.43 -8.02 -0.17
CA SER A 49 9.30 -7.11 -0.31
C SER A 49 9.45 -5.84 0.51
N GLY A 50 8.92 -4.74 -0.01
CA GLY A 50 8.93 -3.45 0.68
C GLY A 50 7.87 -2.49 0.14
N VAL A 51 7.83 -1.26 0.66
CA VAL A 51 6.84 -0.27 0.21
C VAL A 51 7.33 0.47 -1.03
N SER A 52 8.50 1.06 -0.97
CA SER A 52 9.02 1.94 -2.04
C SER A 52 10.42 1.50 -2.47
N ALA A 53 10.66 1.41 -3.78
CA ALA A 53 11.94 1.05 -4.37
C ALA A 53 12.98 2.19 -4.21
N ASN A 54 13.32 2.53 -2.97
CA ASN A 54 14.39 3.47 -2.67
C ASN A 54 15.75 2.74 -2.60
N GLN A 55 16.86 3.50 -2.57
CA GLN A 55 18.19 2.92 -2.58
C GLN A 55 18.43 1.97 -1.40
N ALA A 56 18.00 2.34 -0.19
CA ALA A 56 18.20 1.52 1.00
C ALA A 56 17.52 0.13 0.89
N LEU A 57 16.30 0.07 0.34
CA LEU A 57 15.61 -1.19 0.12
C LEU A 57 16.28 -2.03 -0.99
N ILE A 58 16.78 -1.37 -2.04
CA ILE A 58 17.53 -2.04 -3.11
C ILE A 58 18.85 -2.61 -2.57
N ASP A 59 19.58 -1.85 -1.75
CA ASP A 59 20.83 -2.31 -1.14
C ASP A 59 20.56 -3.51 -0.23
N GLN A 60 19.50 -3.48 0.57
CA GLN A 60 19.07 -4.62 1.38
C GLN A 60 18.72 -5.84 0.51
N ALA A 61 17.99 -5.66 -0.61
CA ALA A 61 17.69 -6.76 -1.53
C ALA A 61 18.95 -7.39 -2.14
N ILE A 62 19.98 -6.57 -2.41
CA ILE A 62 21.29 -7.03 -2.89
C ILE A 62 22.00 -7.87 -1.80
N ASP A 63 22.04 -7.38 -0.55
CA ASP A 63 22.67 -8.05 0.58
C ASP A 63 21.99 -9.40 0.88
N GLU A 64 20.66 -9.47 0.76
CA GLU A 64 19.84 -10.67 0.90
C GLU A 64 19.90 -11.59 -0.33
N LYS A 65 20.65 -11.22 -1.38
CA LYS A 65 20.78 -11.97 -2.65
C LYS A 65 19.40 -12.26 -3.29
N ALA A 66 18.52 -11.27 -3.26
CA ALA A 66 17.20 -11.39 -3.85
C ALA A 66 17.29 -11.55 -5.38
N ASP A 67 16.42 -12.40 -5.93
CA ASP A 67 16.20 -12.50 -7.38
C ASP A 67 15.14 -11.50 -7.84
N ALA A 68 14.26 -11.09 -6.91
CA ALA A 68 13.21 -10.10 -7.15
C ALA A 68 12.96 -9.20 -5.94
N LEU A 69 12.62 -7.94 -6.23
CA LEU A 69 12.12 -6.96 -5.29
C LEU A 69 10.65 -6.65 -5.63
N LEU A 70 9.75 -6.92 -4.68
CA LEU A 70 8.31 -6.67 -4.80
C LEU A 70 7.94 -5.45 -3.98
N VAL A 71 7.42 -4.41 -4.63
CA VAL A 71 7.09 -3.13 -3.99
C VAL A 71 5.70 -2.63 -4.33
N HIS A 72 5.22 -1.68 -3.54
CA HIS A 72 4.04 -0.87 -3.83
C HIS A 72 4.40 0.33 -4.72
N HIS A 73 5.43 1.08 -4.37
CA HIS A 73 5.93 2.21 -5.15
C HIS A 73 7.22 1.84 -5.89
N GLY A 74 7.08 1.64 -7.18
CA GLY A 74 8.22 1.43 -8.10
C GLY A 74 8.68 2.72 -8.77
N PHE A 75 8.85 2.65 -10.09
CA PHE A 75 9.33 3.72 -10.96
C PHE A 75 8.33 4.02 -12.08
N PHE A 76 8.70 4.93 -12.97
CA PHE A 76 7.97 5.25 -14.20
C PHE A 76 6.58 5.87 -13.96
N TRP A 77 6.52 6.78 -12.99
CA TRP A 77 5.29 7.52 -12.70
C TRP A 77 4.87 8.41 -13.85
N LYS A 78 3.58 8.54 -14.09
CA LYS A 78 3.02 9.44 -15.09
C LYS A 78 3.44 10.88 -14.81
N GLY A 79 4.07 11.52 -15.80
CA GLY A 79 4.62 12.88 -15.66
C GLY A 79 6.04 12.94 -15.08
N GLU A 80 6.64 11.81 -14.70
CA GLU A 80 8.05 11.74 -14.33
C GLU A 80 8.94 11.90 -15.56
N ASP A 81 10.12 12.53 -15.39
CA ASP A 81 11.11 12.65 -16.45
C ASP A 81 11.54 11.25 -16.91
N GLN A 82 11.53 11.06 -18.24
CA GLN A 82 11.88 9.78 -18.86
C GLN A 82 13.40 9.51 -18.89
N VAL A 83 14.23 10.56 -18.71
CA VAL A 83 15.69 10.39 -18.77
C VAL A 83 16.23 9.69 -17.51
N LEU A 84 17.19 8.79 -17.72
CA LEU A 84 17.82 8.02 -16.65
C LEU A 84 19.06 8.74 -16.11
N THR A 85 18.84 9.73 -15.24
CA THR A 85 19.91 10.49 -14.58
C THR A 85 19.74 10.49 -13.07
N GLY A 86 20.73 10.95 -12.32
CA GLY A 86 20.69 11.16 -10.89
C GLY A 86 20.27 9.91 -10.09
N ILE A 87 19.33 10.09 -9.19
CA ILE A 87 18.83 9.06 -8.26
C ILE A 87 18.19 7.89 -9.02
N LYS A 88 17.32 8.18 -10.00
CA LYS A 88 16.64 7.17 -10.80
C LYS A 88 17.64 6.26 -11.53
N LYS A 89 18.65 6.87 -12.18
CA LYS A 89 19.75 6.13 -12.82
C LYS A 89 20.46 5.20 -11.84
N ASN A 90 20.79 5.69 -10.62
CA ASN A 90 21.54 4.92 -9.65
C ASN A 90 20.75 3.69 -9.16
N ARG A 91 19.47 3.86 -8.88
CA ARG A 91 18.55 2.79 -8.46
C ARG A 91 18.38 1.72 -9.54
N ILE A 92 18.07 2.12 -10.77
CA ILE A 92 17.89 1.20 -11.90
C ILE A 92 19.21 0.48 -12.23
N LYS A 93 20.36 1.20 -12.20
CA LYS A 93 21.68 0.60 -12.39
C LYS A 93 21.98 -0.47 -11.33
N ALA A 94 21.62 -0.24 -10.06
CA ALA A 94 21.85 -1.20 -8.98
C ALA A 94 21.04 -2.51 -9.22
N LEU A 95 19.78 -2.40 -9.62
CA LEU A 95 18.94 -3.55 -9.98
C LEU A 95 19.51 -4.32 -11.17
N LEU A 96 19.81 -3.64 -12.28
CA LEU A 96 20.34 -4.25 -13.50
C LEU A 96 21.70 -4.92 -13.27
N LYS A 97 22.61 -4.27 -12.50
CA LYS A 97 23.93 -4.83 -12.20
C LYS A 97 23.90 -6.14 -11.42
N ASN A 98 22.85 -6.31 -10.59
CA ASN A 98 22.67 -7.47 -9.73
C ASN A 98 21.61 -8.44 -10.23
N ASP A 99 21.12 -8.26 -11.46
CA ASP A 99 20.08 -9.08 -12.11
C ASP A 99 18.82 -9.26 -11.24
N ILE A 100 18.40 -8.20 -10.51
CA ILE A 100 17.22 -8.21 -9.64
C ILE A 100 16.02 -7.72 -10.41
N ASN A 101 14.96 -8.53 -10.48
CA ASN A 101 13.66 -8.13 -11.02
C ASN A 101 12.99 -7.13 -10.09
N LEU A 102 12.39 -6.06 -10.62
CA LEU A 102 11.53 -5.15 -9.85
C LEU A 102 10.08 -5.33 -10.28
N TYR A 103 9.25 -5.81 -9.37
CA TYR A 103 7.80 -5.82 -9.51
C TYR A 103 7.21 -4.70 -8.67
N ALA A 104 6.32 -3.91 -9.27
CA ALA A 104 5.57 -2.87 -8.57
C ALA A 104 4.08 -3.03 -8.81
N TYR A 105 3.29 -2.96 -7.74
CA TYR A 105 1.84 -3.00 -7.80
C TYR A 105 1.27 -1.89 -6.91
N HIS A 106 0.66 -0.88 -7.53
CA HIS A 106 0.16 0.32 -6.86
C HIS A 106 -1.35 0.19 -6.56
N LEU A 107 -2.24 0.83 -7.30
CA LEU A 107 -3.68 0.80 -7.00
C LEU A 107 -4.30 -0.62 -6.92
N PRO A 108 -3.88 -1.61 -7.74
CA PRO A 108 -4.36 -2.98 -7.58
C PRO A 108 -4.05 -3.56 -6.19
N LEU A 109 -2.88 -3.22 -5.63
CA LEU A 109 -2.47 -3.66 -4.30
C LEU A 109 -3.15 -2.87 -3.17
N ASP A 110 -3.65 -1.66 -3.42
CA ASP A 110 -4.51 -0.97 -2.44
C ASP A 110 -5.90 -1.59 -2.35
N ALA A 111 -6.47 -1.95 -3.50
CA ALA A 111 -7.86 -2.36 -3.63
C ALA A 111 -8.12 -3.85 -3.32
N HIS A 112 -7.11 -4.72 -3.36
CA HIS A 112 -7.31 -6.16 -3.30
C HIS A 112 -7.99 -6.61 -1.98
N PRO A 113 -9.08 -7.44 -2.05
CA PRO A 113 -9.93 -7.73 -0.89
C PRO A 113 -9.30 -8.66 0.17
N VAL A 114 -8.11 -9.20 -0.09
CA VAL A 114 -7.39 -10.07 0.86
C VAL A 114 -6.05 -9.47 1.24
N VAL A 115 -5.16 -9.25 0.27
CA VAL A 115 -3.80 -8.78 0.51
C VAL A 115 -3.65 -7.26 0.41
N GLY A 116 -4.70 -6.55 -0.01
CA GLY A 116 -4.64 -5.11 -0.27
C GLY A 116 -4.36 -4.26 0.97
N ASN A 117 -3.67 -3.12 0.79
CA ASN A 117 -3.35 -2.20 1.89
C ASN A 117 -4.59 -1.81 2.69
N ASN A 118 -5.72 -1.50 2.02
CA ASN A 118 -6.95 -1.10 2.69
C ASN A 118 -7.55 -2.23 3.54
N MET A 119 -7.63 -3.46 3.01
CA MET A 119 -8.10 -4.61 3.78
C MET A 119 -7.17 -4.95 4.94
N GLN A 120 -5.88 -4.95 4.69
CA GLN A 120 -4.87 -5.24 5.71
C GLN A 120 -4.86 -4.19 6.84
N LEU A 121 -5.16 -2.94 6.51
CA LEU A 121 -5.34 -1.87 7.51
C LEU A 121 -6.61 -2.10 8.33
N ALA A 122 -7.74 -2.42 7.68
CA ALA A 122 -9.01 -2.75 8.36
C ALA A 122 -8.85 -3.89 9.37
N MET A 123 -8.21 -4.97 8.97
CA MET A 123 -7.97 -6.12 9.86
C MET A 123 -7.17 -5.72 11.10
N ARG A 124 -6.13 -4.90 10.95
CA ARG A 124 -5.27 -4.45 12.06
C ARG A 124 -5.94 -3.44 12.97
N LEU A 125 -6.81 -2.61 12.43
CA LEU A 125 -7.64 -1.67 13.19
C LEU A 125 -8.89 -2.31 13.78
N ASN A 126 -9.10 -3.62 13.54
CA ASN A 126 -10.29 -4.36 13.96
C ASN A 126 -11.61 -3.71 13.52
N ILE A 127 -11.60 -3.14 12.29
CA ILE A 127 -12.80 -2.58 11.66
C ILE A 127 -13.70 -3.72 11.22
N GLN A 128 -14.97 -3.68 11.61
CA GLN A 128 -15.94 -4.69 11.28
C GLN A 128 -16.62 -4.40 9.93
N ASN A 129 -17.04 -5.47 9.22
CA ASN A 129 -17.76 -5.40 7.96
C ASN A 129 -17.09 -4.51 6.89
N PRO A 130 -15.77 -4.66 6.63
CA PRO A 130 -15.06 -3.82 5.67
C PRO A 130 -15.58 -4.05 4.25
N THR A 131 -16.02 -2.97 3.59
CA THR A 131 -16.51 -3.01 2.20
C THR A 131 -16.04 -1.79 1.42
N PRO A 132 -15.71 -1.92 0.12
CA PRO A 132 -15.41 -0.77 -0.72
C PRO A 132 -16.65 0.09 -0.97
N ILE A 133 -16.45 1.38 -1.22
CA ILE A 133 -17.53 2.32 -1.59
C ILE A 133 -17.59 2.43 -3.11
N GLY A 134 -18.55 1.73 -3.73
CA GLY A 134 -18.70 1.71 -5.19
C GLY A 134 -17.40 1.27 -5.89
N ASP A 135 -17.09 1.92 -7.01
CA ASP A 135 -15.88 1.65 -7.80
C ASP A 135 -14.68 2.53 -7.36
N THR A 136 -14.66 2.95 -6.10
CA THR A 136 -13.58 3.78 -5.55
C THR A 136 -12.56 2.94 -4.76
N LEU A 137 -11.44 3.56 -4.42
CA LEU A 137 -10.44 2.97 -3.50
C LEU A 137 -10.80 3.19 -2.02
N VAL A 138 -11.89 3.93 -1.74
CA VAL A 138 -12.33 4.19 -0.37
C VAL A 138 -13.12 3.01 0.15
N TRP A 139 -12.80 2.59 1.35
CA TRP A 139 -13.50 1.54 2.08
C TRP A 139 -14.30 2.12 3.23
N ARG A 140 -15.32 1.42 3.67
CA ARG A 140 -16.09 1.73 4.88
C ARG A 140 -16.24 0.50 5.76
N GLY A 141 -16.48 0.72 7.04
CA GLY A 141 -16.78 -0.33 8.00
C GLY A 141 -17.24 0.27 9.32
N GLU A 142 -17.37 -0.58 10.32
CA GLU A 142 -17.95 -0.24 11.59
C GLU A 142 -16.91 -0.35 12.72
N VAL A 143 -16.97 0.61 13.64
CA VAL A 143 -16.27 0.58 14.92
C VAL A 143 -17.25 1.05 16.01
N ASN A 144 -16.94 0.80 17.26
CA ASN A 144 -17.73 1.35 18.37
C ASN A 144 -16.76 1.92 19.41
N ALA A 145 -16.28 3.13 19.15
CA ALA A 145 -15.21 3.73 19.91
C ALA A 145 -15.30 5.27 19.88
N SER A 146 -14.69 5.94 20.86
CA SER A 146 -14.44 7.37 20.76
C SER A 146 -13.35 7.68 19.72
N LEU A 147 -13.35 8.90 19.17
CA LEU A 147 -12.31 9.34 18.24
C LEU A 147 -10.88 9.20 18.83
N SER A 148 -10.73 9.40 20.14
CA SER A 148 -9.44 9.21 20.81
C SER A 148 -8.99 7.75 20.84
N GLU A 149 -9.91 6.80 21.01
CA GLU A 149 -9.60 5.37 20.95
C GLU A 149 -9.28 4.92 19.53
N VAL A 150 -10.02 5.41 18.54
CA VAL A 150 -9.68 5.18 17.11
C VAL A 150 -8.28 5.70 16.78
N ALA A 151 -7.98 6.94 17.19
CA ALA A 151 -6.65 7.54 16.97
C ALA A 151 -5.53 6.76 17.68
N GLN A 152 -5.79 6.25 18.90
CA GLN A 152 -4.85 5.40 19.63
C GLN A 152 -4.62 4.07 18.90
N SER A 153 -5.68 3.44 18.41
CA SER A 153 -5.58 2.22 17.60
C SER A 153 -4.75 2.46 16.33
N VAL A 154 -5.01 3.56 15.62
CA VAL A 154 -4.22 3.97 14.46
C VAL A 154 -2.74 4.17 14.82
N MET A 155 -2.45 4.85 15.92
CA MET A 155 -1.08 5.06 16.40
C MET A 155 -0.37 3.72 16.68
N ASN A 156 -1.04 2.79 17.33
CA ASN A 156 -0.48 1.48 17.66
C ASN A 156 -0.18 0.66 16.40
N VAL A 157 -1.11 0.66 15.43
CA VAL A 157 -0.96 -0.07 14.17
C VAL A 157 0.14 0.54 13.31
N THR A 158 0.13 1.86 13.15
CA THR A 158 1.09 2.55 12.26
C THR A 158 2.44 2.82 12.92
N ALA A 159 2.57 2.61 14.23
CA ALA A 159 3.72 2.98 15.05
C ALA A 159 4.11 4.46 14.88
N ARG A 160 3.10 5.33 14.68
CA ARG A 160 3.25 6.76 14.45
C ARG A 160 2.07 7.52 15.03
N ALA A 161 2.31 8.63 15.71
CA ALA A 161 1.25 9.52 16.17
C ALA A 161 0.54 10.15 14.97
N PRO A 162 -0.78 9.93 14.77
CA PRO A 162 -1.52 10.54 13.69
C PRO A 162 -1.86 11.99 14.00
N GLN A 163 -2.12 12.78 12.97
CA GLN A 163 -2.79 14.08 13.11
C GLN A 163 -4.30 13.84 13.15
N VAL A 164 -4.96 14.39 14.16
CA VAL A 164 -6.39 14.16 14.41
C VAL A 164 -7.15 15.48 14.39
N PHE A 165 -8.18 15.57 13.58
CA PHE A 165 -9.06 16.72 13.46
C PHE A 165 -10.48 16.27 13.81
N GLY A 166 -11.01 16.81 14.91
CA GLY A 166 -12.33 16.44 15.45
C GLY A 166 -12.38 16.53 16.97
N LYS A 167 -13.55 16.29 17.54
CA LYS A 167 -13.75 16.29 18.99
C LYS A 167 -13.32 14.96 19.59
N LYS A 168 -12.35 14.94 20.50
CA LYS A 168 -11.74 13.72 21.10
C LYS A 168 -12.75 12.68 21.58
N HIS A 169 -13.84 13.11 22.17
CA HIS A 169 -14.87 12.24 22.76
C HIS A 169 -16.07 12.03 21.83
N ALA A 170 -16.00 12.47 20.56
CA ALA A 170 -17.03 12.14 19.59
C ALA A 170 -17.07 10.63 19.39
N GLN A 171 -18.27 10.06 19.39
CA GLN A 171 -18.47 8.65 19.10
C GLN A 171 -18.27 8.42 17.59
N VAL A 172 -17.56 7.37 17.26
CA VAL A 172 -17.35 6.89 15.90
C VAL A 172 -18.00 5.52 15.78
N GLN A 173 -18.96 5.39 14.88
CA GLN A 173 -19.64 4.14 14.55
C GLN A 173 -19.31 3.70 13.14
N THR A 174 -19.36 4.63 12.20
CA THR A 174 -18.98 4.38 10.80
C THR A 174 -17.66 5.07 10.48
N VAL A 175 -16.68 4.27 10.08
CA VAL A 175 -15.39 4.76 9.61
C VAL A 175 -15.24 4.51 8.11
N ALA A 176 -14.72 5.50 7.39
CA ALA A 176 -14.24 5.33 6.02
C ALA A 176 -12.72 5.48 6.01
N TRP A 177 -12.03 4.82 5.07
CA TRP A 177 -10.58 4.94 4.95
C TRP A 177 -10.09 4.67 3.54
N CYS A 178 -8.92 5.21 3.26
CA CYS A 178 -8.11 4.88 2.09
C CYS A 178 -6.64 5.09 2.45
N SER A 179 -5.79 4.09 2.20
CA SER A 179 -4.34 4.17 2.42
C SER A 179 -3.68 5.26 1.57
N GLY A 180 -2.48 5.66 1.94
CA GLY A 180 -1.66 6.60 1.16
C GLY A 180 -2.14 8.03 1.14
N GLY A 181 -1.94 8.72 0.02
CA GLY A 181 -2.27 10.13 -0.19
C GLY A 181 -3.70 10.36 -0.67
N ALA A 182 -4.71 9.88 0.06
CA ALA A 182 -6.11 9.90 -0.36
C ALA A 182 -6.97 10.98 0.33
N GLN A 183 -6.37 12.06 0.83
CA GLN A 183 -7.10 13.14 1.50
C GLN A 183 -8.18 13.81 0.62
N SER A 184 -8.00 13.83 -0.69
CA SER A 184 -8.99 14.34 -1.64
C SER A 184 -10.27 13.49 -1.70
N TYR A 185 -10.22 12.25 -1.20
CA TYR A 185 -11.36 11.33 -1.18
C TYR A 185 -12.28 11.53 0.04
N LEU A 186 -11.99 12.49 0.92
CA LEU A 186 -12.86 12.85 2.06
C LEU A 186 -14.33 13.03 1.64
N LYS A 187 -14.56 13.55 0.42
CA LYS A 187 -15.94 13.69 -0.11
C LYS A 187 -16.72 12.37 -0.10
N HIS A 188 -16.11 11.25 -0.46
CA HIS A 188 -16.79 9.94 -0.45
C HIS A 188 -17.21 9.52 0.96
N ALA A 189 -16.39 9.84 1.97
CA ALA A 189 -16.73 9.58 3.37
C ALA A 189 -17.91 10.47 3.84
N ILE A 190 -17.94 11.74 3.41
CA ILE A 190 -19.04 12.67 3.70
C ILE A 190 -20.33 12.17 3.04
N ASP A 191 -20.30 11.79 1.77
CA ASP A 191 -21.45 11.36 0.99
C ASP A 191 -22.16 10.12 1.60
N ILE A 192 -21.42 9.25 2.29
CA ILE A 192 -21.99 8.08 2.99
C ILE A 192 -22.35 8.34 4.46
N GLY A 193 -22.13 9.56 4.96
CA GLY A 193 -22.37 9.93 6.35
C GLY A 193 -21.42 9.24 7.35
N ALA A 194 -20.16 9.01 7.00
CA ALA A 194 -19.19 8.46 7.93
C ALA A 194 -18.86 9.44 9.07
N ASP A 195 -18.63 8.92 10.27
CA ASP A 195 -18.23 9.72 11.44
C ASP A 195 -16.75 10.12 11.41
N CYS A 196 -15.91 9.29 10.74
CA CYS A 196 -14.47 9.51 10.66
C CYS A 196 -13.92 9.03 9.31
N PHE A 197 -12.96 9.79 8.74
CA PHE A 197 -12.17 9.38 7.60
C PHE A 197 -10.69 9.25 7.97
N ILE A 198 -10.10 8.08 7.65
CA ILE A 198 -8.68 7.77 7.92
C ILE A 198 -7.94 7.67 6.59
N THR A 199 -6.83 8.40 6.46
CA THR A 199 -5.92 8.29 5.32
C THR A 199 -4.48 8.58 5.73
N GLY A 200 -3.52 8.57 4.80
CA GLY A 200 -2.12 8.81 5.14
C GLY A 200 -1.74 10.28 5.22
N GLU A 201 -2.38 11.15 4.45
CA GLU A 201 -1.98 12.56 4.31
C GLU A 201 -3.11 13.53 4.65
N VAL A 202 -2.73 14.80 4.85
CA VAL A 202 -3.65 15.92 5.01
C VAL A 202 -3.14 17.11 4.20
N SER A 203 -4.03 17.81 3.51
CA SER A 203 -3.75 19.09 2.84
C SER A 203 -4.48 20.24 3.54
N GLU A 204 -4.07 21.48 3.28
CA GLU A 204 -4.48 22.69 3.99
C GLU A 204 -6.00 22.83 4.19
N GLN A 205 -6.77 22.54 3.16
CA GLN A 205 -8.24 22.70 3.18
C GLN A 205 -8.99 21.60 3.95
N ILE A 206 -8.38 20.43 4.14
CA ILE A 206 -9.08 19.24 4.68
C ILE A 206 -9.65 19.45 6.10
N PRO A 207 -8.89 20.04 7.05
CA PRO A 207 -9.42 20.26 8.41
C PRO A 207 -10.67 21.15 8.44
N ALA A 208 -10.73 22.19 7.58
CA ALA A 208 -11.89 23.06 7.47
C ALA A 208 -13.10 22.31 6.89
N ILE A 209 -12.91 21.60 5.77
CA ILE A 209 -13.97 20.80 5.13
C ILE A 209 -14.51 19.74 6.10
N ALA A 210 -13.63 19.02 6.80
CA ALA A 210 -14.03 18.01 7.76
C ALA A 210 -14.89 18.62 8.91
N LYS A 211 -14.45 19.75 9.47
CA LYS A 211 -15.16 20.46 10.53
C LYS A 211 -16.54 20.95 10.08
N GLU A 212 -16.64 21.53 8.90
CA GLU A 212 -17.90 22.06 8.35
C GLU A 212 -18.92 20.95 8.03
N ASN A 213 -18.44 19.75 7.72
CA ASN A 213 -19.30 18.58 7.48
C ASN A 213 -19.48 17.68 8.73
N ASN A 214 -18.99 18.11 9.90
CA ASN A 214 -19.06 17.36 11.16
C ASN A 214 -18.47 15.93 11.10
N ILE A 215 -17.50 15.69 10.24
CA ILE A 215 -16.76 14.44 10.14
C ILE A 215 -15.37 14.59 10.81
N ALA A 216 -14.93 13.60 11.57
CA ALA A 216 -13.56 13.56 12.04
C ALA A 216 -12.62 13.14 10.91
N PHE A 217 -11.35 13.60 10.98
CA PHE A 217 -10.33 13.24 10.01
C PHE A 217 -9.03 12.82 10.71
N ILE A 218 -8.42 11.72 10.25
CA ILE A 218 -7.16 11.20 10.79
C ILE A 218 -6.15 11.04 9.65
N ALA A 219 -5.01 11.76 9.75
CA ALA A 219 -3.87 11.57 8.86
C ALA A 219 -2.81 10.70 9.56
N ALA A 220 -2.67 9.46 9.10
CA ALA A 220 -1.91 8.40 9.77
C ALA A 220 -0.49 8.17 9.22
N GLY A 221 -0.14 8.85 8.14
CA GLY A 221 1.12 8.70 7.42
C GLY A 221 0.98 7.86 6.15
N HIS A 222 1.40 8.41 5.02
CA HIS A 222 1.33 7.75 3.70
C HIS A 222 1.98 6.37 3.74
N HIS A 223 3.28 6.32 3.90
CA HIS A 223 4.04 5.07 4.02
C HIS A 223 3.50 4.16 5.13
N ALA A 224 3.10 4.72 6.28
CA ALA A 224 2.65 3.95 7.43
C ALA A 224 1.34 3.19 7.18
N THR A 225 0.47 3.71 6.33
CA THR A 225 -0.80 3.07 5.94
C THR A 225 -0.63 2.04 4.81
N GLU A 226 0.51 2.01 4.13
CA GLU A 226 0.79 1.16 2.97
C GLU A 226 1.83 0.05 3.23
N ARG A 227 2.26 -0.15 4.46
CA ARG A 227 3.28 -1.16 4.81
C ARG A 227 2.82 -2.61 4.74
N TYR A 228 1.53 -2.83 4.57
CA TYR A 228 0.94 -4.15 4.81
C TYR A 228 0.66 -4.93 3.55
N GLY A 229 0.33 -4.29 2.44
CA GLY A 229 -0.06 -4.93 1.19
C GLY A 229 1.09 -5.71 0.55
N ALA A 230 2.24 -5.09 0.35
CA ALA A 230 3.40 -5.78 -0.24
C ALA A 230 3.85 -6.97 0.62
N LYS A 231 3.84 -6.83 1.95
CA LYS A 231 4.15 -7.92 2.88
C LYS A 231 3.13 -9.06 2.82
N ALA A 232 1.82 -8.72 2.73
CA ALA A 232 0.76 -9.73 2.63
C ALA A 232 0.81 -10.47 1.29
N LEU A 233 1.09 -9.76 0.20
CA LEU A 233 1.28 -10.37 -1.11
C LEU A 233 2.51 -11.27 -1.13
N ALA A 234 3.66 -10.83 -0.60
CA ALA A 234 4.85 -11.67 -0.50
C ALA A 234 4.56 -12.96 0.27
N LYS A 235 3.87 -12.86 1.43
CA LYS A 235 3.46 -14.03 2.21
C LYS A 235 2.53 -14.96 1.43
N HIS A 236 1.65 -14.43 0.59
CA HIS A 236 0.79 -15.24 -0.28
C HIS A 236 1.60 -16.03 -1.32
N LEU A 237 2.73 -15.48 -1.77
CA LEU A 237 3.62 -16.13 -2.75
C LEU A 237 4.53 -17.21 -2.13
N GLU A 238 4.62 -17.32 -0.81
CA GLU A 238 5.39 -18.37 -0.10
C GLU A 238 4.70 -19.74 -0.11
N CYS A 239 3.45 -19.85 -0.59
CA CYS A 239 2.60 -21.07 -0.49
C CYS A 239 2.77 -22.03 -1.66
#